data_647aed282d76af7cc1501f3d62267fcf
#
_entry.id   647aed282d76af7cc1501f3d62267fcf
#
_cell.length_a   1.000
_cell.length_b   1.000
_cell.length_c   1.000
_cell.angle_alpha   90.00
_cell.angle_beta   90.00
_cell.angle_gamma   90.00
#
_symmetry.space_group_name_H-M   'P 1'
#
loop_
_entity.id
_entity.type
_entity.pdbx_description
1 polymer ?
#
loop_
_entity_poly.entity_id
_entity_poly.type
_entity_poly.pdbx_seq_one_letter_code
_entity_poly.pdbx_strand_id
1 'polypeptide(L)'
;MFLVTRSNVTGQGFPRMGQKRELKTAREKFCKGESGADDPQSTDRTLRERHWQLQQTAGADIVPGNDVTLCVDVLDTAWLFGAVPAAYRELAQTDPFAAYFASARGLQSGSLDLRALEMTTWFDTHYHDLVPALTRDQPLALHGDKPIAEFLQARARGYNARPMLLGPVSFLLLSETTDGSDRFASLPQLVAA
;
A
#
# COMPACT_ATOMS: atom_id res chain seq x y z
N MET A 1 0.38 6.58 46.68
CA MET A 1 1.05 5.66 45.78
C MET A 1 0.57 5.96 44.37
N PHE A 2 1.33 6.73 43.61
CA PHE A 2 0.96 7.07 42.24
C PHE A 2 1.31 5.84 41.36
N LEU A 3 0.31 5.24 40.75
CA LEU A 3 0.51 4.24 39.69
C LEU A 3 1.06 5.00 38.45
N VAL A 4 2.36 4.92 38.25
CA VAL A 4 2.95 5.34 36.98
C VAL A 4 2.64 4.24 35.97
N THR A 5 1.55 4.40 35.21
CA THR A 5 1.29 3.54 34.06
C THR A 5 2.32 3.90 32.99
N ARG A 6 3.17 2.93 32.63
CA ARG A 6 4.11 3.08 31.50
C ARG A 6 3.31 3.24 30.21
N SER A 7 3.50 4.34 29.50
CA SER A 7 2.95 4.55 28.18
C SER A 7 3.76 3.74 27.17
N ASN A 8 3.08 3.05 26.23
CA ASN A 8 3.74 2.37 25.13
C ASN A 8 4.25 3.38 24.11
N VAL A 9 5.50 3.18 23.66
CA VAL A 9 6.10 3.92 22.56
C VAL A 9 5.79 3.19 21.25
N THR A 10 5.20 3.89 20.31
CA THR A 10 4.84 3.33 18.99
C THR A 10 5.15 4.32 17.88
N GLY A 11 5.71 3.82 16.76
CA GLY A 11 5.83 4.56 15.51
C GLY A 11 4.57 4.42 14.65
N GLN A 12 4.35 5.39 13.75
CA GLN A 12 3.27 5.31 12.76
C GLN A 12 3.76 4.78 11.40
N GLY A 13 5.04 4.50 11.26
CA GLY A 13 5.68 4.00 10.06
C GLY A 13 7.17 4.32 10.06
N PHE A 14 7.87 3.77 9.07
CA PHE A 14 9.29 3.98 8.86
C PHE A 14 9.56 4.28 7.38
N PRO A 15 10.57 5.13 7.03
CA PRO A 15 10.88 5.45 5.63
C PRO A 15 11.15 4.20 4.79
N ARG A 16 10.25 3.90 3.84
CA ARG A 16 10.19 2.61 3.13
C ARG A 16 11.29 2.37 2.10
N MET A 17 11.90 3.43 1.55
CA MET A 17 12.83 3.29 0.42
C MET A 17 14.16 2.62 0.77
N GLY A 18 14.47 2.51 2.06
CA GLY A 18 15.75 2.06 2.54
C GLY A 18 16.83 3.16 2.49
N GLN A 19 17.89 3.00 3.29
CA GLN A 19 18.95 3.99 3.45
C GLN A 19 19.72 4.28 2.14
N LYS A 20 19.86 3.26 1.29
CA LYS A 20 20.51 3.36 -0.04
C LYS A 20 19.48 3.32 -1.18
N ARG A 21 18.20 3.60 -0.88
CA ARG A 21 17.09 3.58 -1.85
C ARG A 21 16.89 2.18 -2.49
N GLU A 22 17.14 1.13 -1.71
CA GLU A 22 17.14 -0.26 -2.18
C GLU A 22 15.81 -0.63 -2.83
N LEU A 23 14.67 -0.27 -2.22
CA LEU A 23 13.36 -0.57 -2.78
C LEU A 23 13.12 0.15 -4.10
N LYS A 24 13.57 1.41 -4.22
CA LYS A 24 13.46 2.14 -5.48
C LYS A 24 14.23 1.43 -6.59
N THR A 25 15.46 1.01 -6.30
CA THR A 25 16.31 0.33 -7.28
C THR A 25 15.70 -1.01 -7.74
N ALA A 26 15.21 -1.82 -6.80
CA ALA A 26 14.55 -3.09 -7.10
C ALA A 26 13.30 -2.91 -7.98
N ARG A 27 12.44 -1.93 -7.64
CA ARG A 27 11.27 -1.57 -8.44
C ARG A 27 11.62 -1.12 -9.86
N GLU A 28 12.64 -0.28 -10.00
CA GLU A 28 13.07 0.22 -11.30
C GLU A 28 13.60 -0.90 -12.19
N LYS A 29 14.36 -1.86 -11.63
CA LYS A 29 14.82 -3.05 -12.34
C LYS A 29 13.64 -3.89 -12.83
N PHE A 30 12.69 -4.17 -11.95
CA PHE A 30 11.49 -4.90 -12.32
C PHE A 30 10.72 -4.20 -13.45
N CYS A 31 10.47 -2.90 -13.34
CA CYS A 31 9.75 -2.15 -14.38
C CYS A 31 10.47 -2.06 -15.72
N LYS A 32 11.80 -2.25 -15.74
CA LYS A 32 12.61 -2.34 -16.98
C LYS A 32 12.71 -3.76 -17.53
N GLY A 33 12.15 -4.76 -16.84
CA GLY A 33 12.30 -6.18 -17.19
C GLY A 33 13.69 -6.75 -16.90
N GLU A 34 14.50 -6.06 -16.07
CA GLU A 34 15.86 -6.49 -15.69
C GLU A 34 15.83 -7.50 -14.50
N SER A 35 14.71 -7.61 -13.78
CA SER A 35 14.50 -8.55 -12.68
C SER A 35 13.05 -9.04 -12.63
N GLY A 36 12.82 -10.18 -11.95
CA GLY A 36 11.48 -10.71 -11.70
C GLY A 36 10.80 -10.04 -10.49
N ALA A 37 9.54 -10.41 -10.24
CA ALA A 37 8.74 -9.92 -9.12
C ALA A 37 9.36 -10.22 -7.74
N ASP A 38 10.16 -11.28 -7.65
CA ASP A 38 10.84 -11.69 -6.41
C ASP A 38 11.82 -10.63 -5.88
N ASP A 39 12.45 -9.86 -6.77
CA ASP A 39 13.46 -8.86 -6.40
C ASP A 39 12.85 -7.72 -5.56
N PRO A 40 11.81 -6.98 -6.01
CA PRO A 40 11.19 -5.97 -5.16
C PRO A 40 10.48 -6.55 -3.93
N GLN A 41 9.91 -7.76 -4.00
CA GLN A 41 9.24 -8.38 -2.84
C GLN A 41 10.23 -8.82 -1.76
N SER A 42 11.35 -9.41 -2.14
CA SER A 42 12.40 -9.81 -1.18
C SER A 42 13.12 -8.60 -0.58
N THR A 43 13.33 -7.55 -1.37
CA THR A 43 13.88 -6.27 -0.91
C THR A 43 12.95 -5.63 0.12
N ASP A 44 11.65 -5.56 -0.17
CA ASP A 44 10.63 -5.07 0.75
C ASP A 44 10.64 -5.84 2.08
N ARG A 45 10.62 -7.18 2.04
CA ARG A 45 10.69 -8.02 3.24
C ARG A 45 11.93 -7.74 4.07
N THR A 46 13.09 -7.64 3.43
CA THR A 46 14.37 -7.35 4.10
C THR A 46 14.36 -5.98 4.77
N LEU A 47 13.78 -4.99 4.11
CA LEU A 47 13.66 -3.63 4.66
C LEU A 47 12.74 -3.61 5.88
N ARG A 48 11.57 -4.25 5.82
CA ARG A 48 10.65 -4.33 6.96
C ARG A 48 11.31 -4.94 8.18
N GLU A 49 11.98 -6.07 8.02
CA GLU A 49 12.68 -6.75 9.13
C GLU A 49 13.74 -5.86 9.77
N ARG A 50 14.52 -5.16 8.95
CA ARG A 50 15.51 -4.20 9.43
C ARG A 50 14.85 -3.01 10.14
N HIS A 51 13.74 -2.51 9.64
CA HIS A 51 13.02 -1.39 10.25
C HIS A 51 12.40 -1.77 11.59
N TRP A 52 11.82 -2.94 11.72
CA TRP A 52 11.30 -3.45 13.00
C TRP A 52 12.42 -3.57 14.04
N GLN A 53 13.55 -4.14 13.66
CA GLN A 53 14.72 -4.28 14.54
C GLN A 53 15.25 -2.91 14.99
N LEU A 54 15.36 -1.95 14.07
CA LEU A 54 15.84 -0.60 14.40
C LEU A 54 14.90 0.09 15.39
N GLN A 55 13.59 0.04 15.15
CA GLN A 55 12.61 0.67 16.03
C GLN A 55 12.58 0.01 17.42
N GLN A 56 12.61 -1.32 17.50
CA GLN A 56 12.67 -2.03 18.77
C GLN A 56 13.96 -1.69 19.53
N THR A 57 15.09 -1.66 18.84
CA THR A 57 16.40 -1.29 19.46
C THR A 57 16.40 0.15 19.95
N ALA A 58 15.66 1.04 19.29
CA ALA A 58 15.48 2.43 19.71
C ALA A 58 14.46 2.60 20.84
N GLY A 59 13.86 1.51 21.34
CA GLY A 59 12.95 1.53 22.49
C GLY A 59 11.46 1.58 22.13
N ALA A 60 11.07 1.30 20.87
CA ALA A 60 9.67 1.17 20.53
C ALA A 60 9.09 -0.12 21.12
N ASP A 61 7.97 0.00 21.84
CA ASP A 61 7.24 -1.13 22.40
C ASP A 61 6.36 -1.82 21.35
N ILE A 62 5.92 -1.06 20.34
CA ILE A 62 5.07 -1.53 19.24
C ILE A 62 5.67 -1.04 17.92
N VAL A 63 5.92 -1.96 17.00
CA VAL A 63 6.42 -1.65 15.66
C VAL A 63 5.27 -1.62 14.64
N PRO A 64 5.33 -0.74 13.62
CA PRO A 64 4.32 -0.72 12.57
C PRO A 64 4.48 -1.93 11.65
N GLY A 65 3.36 -2.48 11.19
CA GLY A 65 3.28 -3.38 10.04
C GLY A 65 2.46 -2.74 8.94
N ASN A 66 2.58 -3.21 7.72
CA ASN A 66 1.93 -2.65 6.53
C ASN A 66 2.29 -1.16 6.28
N ASP A 67 3.47 -0.73 6.72
CA ASP A 67 4.00 0.62 6.53
C ASP A 67 4.97 0.74 5.35
N VAL A 68 5.27 -0.38 4.70
CA VAL A 68 6.06 -0.41 3.47
C VAL A 68 5.14 -0.72 2.29
N THR A 69 4.98 0.25 1.40
CA THR A 69 4.24 0.10 0.15
C THR A 69 5.21 0.02 -1.02
N LEU A 70 4.90 -0.82 -2.01
CA LEU A 70 5.75 -0.93 -3.20
C LEU A 70 5.72 0.35 -4.04
N CYS A 71 4.61 1.03 -4.14
CA CYS A 71 4.48 2.32 -4.80
C CYS A 71 4.04 3.42 -3.82
N VAL A 72 2.76 3.51 -3.50
CA VAL A 72 2.16 4.54 -2.65
C VAL A 72 0.97 3.97 -1.88
N ASP A 73 0.58 4.64 -0.79
CA ASP A 73 -0.35 4.07 0.19
C ASP A 73 -1.80 3.98 -0.32
N VAL A 74 -2.25 4.97 -1.09
CA VAL A 74 -3.61 4.93 -1.68
C VAL A 74 -3.72 3.83 -2.71
N LEU A 75 -2.68 3.60 -3.51
CA LEU A 75 -2.66 2.51 -4.49
C LEU A 75 -2.71 1.14 -3.81
N ASP A 76 -1.89 0.91 -2.78
CA ASP A 76 -1.93 -0.34 -2.01
C ASP A 76 -3.33 -0.57 -1.41
N THR A 77 -3.95 0.48 -0.88
CA THR A 77 -5.32 0.43 -0.34
C THR A 77 -6.35 0.14 -1.43
N ALA A 78 -6.21 0.76 -2.60
CA ALA A 78 -7.09 0.49 -3.74
C ALA A 78 -7.03 -0.99 -4.17
N TRP A 79 -5.84 -1.57 -4.25
CA TRP A 79 -5.66 -2.99 -4.55
C TRP A 79 -6.20 -3.90 -3.43
N LEU A 80 -6.00 -3.51 -2.18
CA LEU A 80 -6.50 -4.26 -1.02
C LEU A 80 -8.03 -4.39 -1.04
N PHE A 81 -8.74 -3.36 -1.45
CA PHE A 81 -10.22 -3.35 -1.48
C PHE A 81 -10.83 -3.57 -2.88
N GLY A 82 -10.02 -3.96 -3.86
CA GLY A 82 -10.51 -4.22 -5.22
C GLY A 82 -10.99 -2.97 -5.95
N ALA A 83 -10.59 -1.79 -5.51
CA ALA A 83 -10.86 -0.50 -6.17
C ALA A 83 -9.99 -0.33 -7.43
N VAL A 84 -9.90 -1.38 -8.24
CA VAL A 84 -9.08 -1.42 -9.45
C VAL A 84 -9.94 -1.13 -10.66
N PRO A 85 -9.58 -0.14 -11.52
CA PRO A 85 -10.34 0.16 -12.72
C PRO A 85 -10.46 -1.04 -13.66
N ALA A 86 -11.57 -1.11 -14.39
CA ALA A 86 -11.90 -2.23 -15.27
C ALA A 86 -10.80 -2.56 -16.30
N ALA A 87 -10.07 -1.54 -16.77
CA ALA A 87 -9.00 -1.70 -17.75
C ALA A 87 -7.85 -2.61 -17.29
N TYR A 88 -7.62 -2.73 -15.97
CA TYR A 88 -6.54 -3.56 -15.43
C TYR A 88 -6.96 -4.97 -15.06
N ARG A 89 -8.28 -5.29 -15.06
CA ARG A 89 -8.81 -6.56 -14.52
C ARG A 89 -8.29 -7.79 -15.25
N GLU A 90 -8.17 -7.73 -16.57
CA GLU A 90 -7.66 -8.85 -17.36
C GLU A 90 -6.20 -9.17 -16.99
N LEU A 91 -5.34 -8.15 -16.95
CA LEU A 91 -3.95 -8.32 -16.52
C LEU A 91 -3.87 -8.77 -15.06
N ALA A 92 -4.73 -8.26 -14.18
CA ALA A 92 -4.76 -8.63 -12.76
C ALA A 92 -5.13 -10.10 -12.52
N GLN A 93 -5.89 -10.73 -13.42
CA GLN A 93 -6.22 -12.16 -13.33
C GLN A 93 -5.04 -13.05 -13.70
N THR A 94 -4.16 -12.60 -14.59
CA THR A 94 -3.03 -13.38 -15.08
C THR A 94 -1.72 -13.06 -14.35
N ASP A 95 -1.48 -11.77 -14.08
CA ASP A 95 -0.31 -11.26 -13.36
C ASP A 95 -0.71 -10.05 -12.49
N PRO A 96 -1.17 -10.29 -11.25
CA PRO A 96 -1.58 -9.21 -10.33
C PRO A 96 -0.43 -8.23 -10.02
N PHE A 97 0.81 -8.72 -10.01
CA PHE A 97 1.97 -7.89 -9.70
C PHE A 97 2.30 -6.94 -10.86
N ALA A 98 2.29 -7.44 -12.10
CA ALA A 98 2.45 -6.60 -13.28
C ALA A 98 1.30 -5.58 -13.41
N ALA A 99 0.05 -5.98 -13.11
CA ALA A 99 -1.11 -5.08 -13.13
C ALA A 99 -1.01 -3.97 -12.09
N TYR A 100 -0.50 -4.27 -10.88
CA TYR A 100 -0.22 -3.28 -9.85
C TYR A 100 0.78 -2.21 -10.35
N PHE A 101 1.89 -2.63 -10.98
CA PHE A 101 2.87 -1.69 -11.53
C PHE A 101 2.37 -0.98 -12.79
N ALA A 102 1.55 -1.65 -13.62
CA ALA A 102 0.88 -1.01 -14.75
C ALA A 102 -0.05 0.12 -14.30
N SER A 103 -0.78 -0.08 -13.19
CA SER A 103 -1.61 0.99 -12.62
C SER A 103 -0.79 2.18 -12.12
N ALA A 104 0.46 1.95 -11.71
CA ALA A 104 1.35 3.02 -11.24
C ALA A 104 2.08 3.78 -12.37
N ARG A 105 2.35 3.13 -13.50
CA ARG A 105 3.25 3.69 -14.54
C ARG A 105 2.68 3.64 -15.96
N GLY A 106 1.55 2.97 -16.14
CA GLY A 106 1.08 2.55 -17.45
C GLY A 106 1.83 1.32 -17.96
N LEU A 107 1.29 0.69 -19.00
CA LEU A 107 1.90 -0.43 -19.68
C LEU A 107 1.48 -0.41 -21.15
N GLN A 108 2.48 -0.37 -22.03
CA GLN A 108 2.29 -0.57 -23.48
C GLN A 108 3.03 -1.84 -23.88
N SER A 109 2.29 -2.91 -24.19
CA SER A 109 2.85 -4.19 -24.59
C SER A 109 1.89 -4.96 -25.49
N GLY A 110 2.26 -5.22 -26.72
CA GLY A 110 1.40 -5.92 -27.67
C GLY A 110 0.07 -5.16 -27.90
N SER A 111 -1.03 -5.80 -27.56
CA SER A 111 -2.39 -5.20 -27.63
C SER A 111 -2.81 -4.41 -26.39
N LEU A 112 -2.01 -4.46 -25.31
CA LEU A 112 -2.30 -3.75 -24.07
C LEU A 112 -1.79 -2.30 -24.16
N ASP A 113 -2.70 -1.36 -23.93
CA ASP A 113 -2.40 0.07 -23.76
C ASP A 113 -3.09 0.55 -22.47
N LEU A 114 -2.40 0.38 -21.34
CA LEU A 114 -2.89 0.76 -20.03
C LEU A 114 -2.21 2.06 -19.61
N ARG A 115 -3.01 3.09 -19.35
CA ARG A 115 -2.52 4.36 -18.82
C ARG A 115 -2.28 4.25 -17.31
N ALA A 116 -1.32 4.98 -16.77
CA ALA A 116 -1.17 5.11 -15.33
C ALA A 116 -2.42 5.73 -14.71
N LEU A 117 -2.67 5.41 -13.44
CA LEU A 117 -3.71 6.09 -12.66
C LEU A 117 -3.37 7.56 -12.48
N GLU A 118 -4.40 8.36 -12.23
CA GLU A 118 -4.25 9.78 -11.93
C GLU A 118 -3.47 9.98 -10.63
N MET A 119 -2.85 11.15 -10.53
CA MET A 119 -2.02 11.50 -9.39
C MET A 119 -2.60 12.72 -8.69
N THR A 120 -2.82 12.61 -7.39
CA THR A 120 -3.26 13.74 -6.57
C THR A 120 -2.29 14.06 -5.47
N THR A 121 -2.36 15.25 -4.92
CA THR A 121 -1.57 15.67 -3.76
C THR A 121 -2.15 15.01 -2.50
N TRP A 122 -1.29 14.49 -1.65
CA TRP A 122 -1.68 14.01 -0.33
C TRP A 122 -2.11 15.21 0.53
N PHE A 123 -3.44 15.47 0.52
CA PHE A 123 -4.04 16.63 1.18
C PHE A 123 -3.28 17.95 0.87
N ASP A 124 -2.94 18.71 1.88
CA ASP A 124 -2.24 19.99 1.76
C ASP A 124 -0.70 19.84 1.90
N THR A 125 -0.14 18.87 1.19
CA THR A 125 1.29 18.57 1.21
C THR A 125 1.88 18.59 -0.20
N HIS A 126 3.20 18.46 -0.31
CA HIS A 126 3.90 18.24 -1.58
C HIS A 126 4.07 16.74 -1.93
N TYR A 127 3.51 15.84 -1.13
CA TYR A 127 3.54 14.41 -1.41
C TYR A 127 2.39 14.06 -2.36
N HIS A 128 2.70 13.29 -3.40
CA HIS A 128 1.72 12.87 -4.40
C HIS A 128 1.43 11.38 -4.26
N ASP A 129 0.18 11.02 -4.46
CA ASP A 129 -0.29 9.66 -4.43
C ASP A 129 -1.04 9.29 -5.72
N LEU A 130 -1.03 8.01 -6.09
CA LEU A 130 -1.79 7.48 -7.22
C LEU A 130 -3.16 7.06 -6.70
N VAL A 131 -4.20 7.57 -7.34
CA VAL A 131 -5.55 7.44 -6.82
C VAL A 131 -6.44 6.65 -7.78
N PRO A 132 -7.34 5.80 -7.24
CA PRO A 132 -8.31 5.12 -8.07
C PRO A 132 -9.42 6.07 -8.51
N ALA A 133 -9.93 5.83 -9.69
CA ALA A 133 -11.14 6.43 -10.19
C ALA A 133 -12.32 5.50 -9.88
N LEU A 134 -13.12 5.84 -8.89
CA LEU A 134 -14.24 5.04 -8.41
C LEU A 134 -15.50 5.31 -9.24
N THR A 135 -16.36 4.30 -9.35
CA THR A 135 -17.73 4.42 -9.85
C THR A 135 -18.71 4.03 -8.75
N ARG A 136 -19.94 4.57 -8.81
CA ARG A 136 -20.98 4.33 -7.79
C ARG A 136 -21.21 2.87 -7.48
N ASP A 137 -21.25 2.04 -8.52
CA ASP A 137 -21.63 0.63 -8.42
C ASP A 137 -20.41 -0.31 -8.33
N GLN A 138 -19.22 0.24 -8.15
CA GLN A 138 -18.02 -0.58 -8.01
C GLN A 138 -18.05 -1.32 -6.68
N PRO A 139 -18.01 -2.66 -6.69
CA PRO A 139 -17.94 -3.43 -5.46
C PRO A 139 -16.58 -3.20 -4.80
N LEU A 140 -16.61 -2.84 -3.52
CA LEU A 140 -15.43 -2.73 -2.67
C LEU A 140 -15.48 -3.83 -1.62
N ALA A 141 -14.51 -4.70 -1.63
CA ALA A 141 -14.38 -5.81 -0.71
C ALA A 141 -12.90 -6.12 -0.46
N LEU A 142 -12.60 -6.81 0.63
CA LEU A 142 -11.24 -7.22 0.93
C LEU A 142 -10.77 -8.28 -0.10
N HIS A 143 -9.74 -7.97 -0.87
CA HIS A 143 -9.15 -8.84 -1.90
C HIS A 143 -7.74 -9.33 -1.58
N GLY A 144 -7.09 -8.77 -0.58
CA GLY A 144 -5.72 -9.10 -0.23
C GLY A 144 -5.55 -9.38 1.26
N ASP A 145 -4.43 -9.98 1.59
CA ASP A 145 -4.06 -10.34 2.96
C ASP A 145 -2.77 -9.63 3.45
N LYS A 146 -2.21 -8.74 2.64
CA LYS A 146 -0.91 -8.08 2.92
C LYS A 146 -0.80 -7.55 4.36
N PRO A 147 -1.78 -6.77 4.92
CA PRO A 147 -1.68 -6.28 6.29
C PRO A 147 -1.62 -7.41 7.32
N ILE A 148 -2.39 -8.47 7.10
CA ILE A 148 -2.44 -9.65 7.97
C ILE A 148 -1.15 -10.44 7.87
N ALA A 149 -0.68 -10.71 6.65
CA ALA A 149 0.55 -11.45 6.39
C ALA A 149 1.77 -10.76 7.02
N GLU A 150 1.89 -9.44 6.87
CA GLU A 150 2.98 -8.67 7.46
C GLU A 150 2.89 -8.60 8.99
N PHE A 151 1.69 -8.48 9.55
CA PHE A 151 1.47 -8.59 10.98
C PHE A 151 1.92 -9.94 11.52
N LEU A 152 1.51 -11.04 10.89
CA LEU A 152 1.91 -12.39 11.29
C LEU A 152 3.42 -12.60 11.13
N GLN A 153 4.03 -12.05 10.09
CA GLN A 153 5.48 -12.08 9.89
C GLN A 153 6.23 -11.39 11.05
N ALA A 154 5.78 -10.21 11.47
CA ALA A 154 6.36 -9.49 12.60
C ALA A 154 6.19 -10.29 13.91
N ARG A 155 4.99 -10.81 14.16
CA ARG A 155 4.68 -11.63 15.34
C ARG A 155 5.53 -12.90 15.41
N ALA A 156 5.72 -13.60 14.30
CA ALA A 156 6.56 -14.80 14.23
C ALA A 156 8.04 -14.53 14.55
N ARG A 157 8.49 -13.28 14.39
CA ARG A 157 9.83 -12.81 14.77
C ARG A 157 9.92 -12.23 16.18
N GLY A 158 8.83 -12.32 16.96
CA GLY A 158 8.79 -11.84 18.36
C GLY A 158 8.52 -10.33 18.51
N TYR A 159 8.17 -9.62 17.44
CA TYR A 159 7.80 -8.21 17.54
C TYR A 159 6.35 -8.06 18.00
N ASN A 160 6.10 -7.07 18.86
CA ASN A 160 4.74 -6.58 19.10
C ASN A 160 4.40 -5.60 17.98
N ALA A 161 3.57 -6.04 17.03
CA ALA A 161 3.28 -5.28 15.81
C ALA A 161 1.83 -4.76 15.80
N ARG A 162 1.63 -3.65 15.11
CA ARG A 162 0.32 -3.08 14.81
C ARG A 162 0.26 -2.71 13.32
N PRO A 163 -0.71 -3.25 12.54
CA PRO A 163 -0.88 -2.88 11.15
C PRO A 163 -1.24 -1.38 11.02
N MET A 164 -0.64 -0.73 10.04
CA MET A 164 -0.99 0.61 9.61
C MET A 164 -1.93 0.50 8.40
N LEU A 165 -3.06 1.17 8.48
CA LEU A 165 -4.05 1.18 7.40
C LEU A 165 -4.45 2.61 7.09
N LEU A 166 -4.62 2.91 5.81
CA LEU A 166 -5.26 4.16 5.40
C LEU A 166 -6.74 4.08 5.76
N GLY A 167 -7.22 5.04 6.55
CA GLY A 167 -8.63 5.06 6.97
C GLY A 167 -9.57 5.28 5.78
N PRO A 168 -10.80 4.72 5.83
CA PRO A 168 -11.74 4.75 4.70
C PRO A 168 -12.12 6.17 4.29
N VAL A 169 -12.24 7.10 5.23
CA VAL A 169 -12.53 8.51 4.93
C VAL A 169 -11.37 9.16 4.16
N SER A 170 -10.13 8.95 4.60
CA SER A 170 -8.94 9.48 3.91
C SER A 170 -8.79 8.87 2.52
N PHE A 171 -9.03 7.56 2.38
CA PHE A 171 -9.01 6.88 1.09
C PHE A 171 -10.02 7.49 0.11
N LEU A 172 -11.27 7.69 0.55
CA LEU A 172 -12.31 8.28 -0.30
C LEU A 172 -12.06 9.75 -0.63
N LEU A 173 -11.51 10.53 0.31
CA LEU A 173 -11.15 11.93 0.05
C LEU A 173 -10.07 12.07 -1.01
N LEU A 174 -9.12 11.13 -1.04
CA LEU A 174 -8.04 11.10 -2.03
C LEU A 174 -8.45 10.46 -3.35
N SER A 175 -9.49 9.61 -3.37
CA SER A 175 -10.00 8.96 -4.58
C SER A 175 -10.76 9.95 -5.46
N GLU A 176 -10.82 9.66 -6.76
CA GLU A 176 -11.64 10.37 -7.72
C GLU A 176 -12.92 9.60 -8.05
N THR A 177 -13.91 10.26 -8.64
CA THR A 177 -15.11 9.61 -9.20
C THR A 177 -15.23 9.95 -10.67
N THR A 178 -15.48 8.94 -11.51
CA THR A 178 -15.58 9.13 -12.96
C THR A 178 -17.00 9.48 -13.44
N ASP A 179 -18.01 9.20 -12.62
CA ASP A 179 -19.43 9.36 -12.95
C ASP A 179 -20.09 10.53 -12.21
N GLY A 180 -19.30 11.36 -11.53
CA GLY A 180 -19.79 12.48 -10.71
C GLY A 180 -20.59 12.07 -9.48
N SER A 181 -20.53 10.80 -9.09
CA SER A 181 -21.17 10.30 -7.86
C SER A 181 -20.49 10.87 -6.62
N ASP A 182 -21.25 10.90 -5.52
CA ASP A 182 -20.67 11.19 -4.21
C ASP A 182 -19.72 10.07 -3.79
N ARG A 183 -18.43 10.39 -3.64
CA ARG A 183 -17.39 9.44 -3.23
C ARG A 183 -17.69 8.77 -1.90
N PHE A 184 -18.40 9.45 -0.99
CA PHE A 184 -18.78 8.91 0.31
C PHE A 184 -19.93 7.90 0.24
N ALA A 185 -20.60 7.75 -0.89
CA ALA A 185 -21.60 6.69 -1.08
C ALA A 185 -21.00 5.28 -0.88
N SER A 186 -19.69 5.12 -1.11
CA SER A 186 -18.96 3.85 -0.91
C SER A 186 -18.48 3.63 0.54
N LEU A 187 -18.63 4.61 1.44
CA LEU A 187 -18.14 4.50 2.82
C LEU A 187 -18.70 3.29 3.58
N PRO A 188 -20.01 2.98 3.53
CA PRO A 188 -20.55 1.81 4.22
C PRO A 188 -19.92 0.48 3.76
N GLN A 189 -19.63 0.34 2.46
CA GLN A 189 -18.95 -0.84 1.91
C GLN A 189 -17.54 -0.98 2.46
N LEU A 190 -16.73 0.12 2.45
CA LEU A 190 -15.36 0.11 2.95
C LEU A 190 -15.26 -0.19 4.45
N VAL A 191 -16.24 0.26 5.23
CA VAL A 191 -16.28 0.00 6.67
C VAL A 191 -16.69 -1.44 6.97
N ALA A 192 -17.47 -2.07 6.09
CA ALA A 192 -17.94 -3.45 6.24
C ALA A 192 -16.94 -4.49 5.71
N ALA A 193 -16.01 -4.09 4.85
CA ALA A 193 -14.99 -4.94 4.24
C ALA A 193 -13.79 -5.15 5.16
#